data_824f0c5302da0dd40a3873f45e7544e1
#
_entry.id   824f0c5302da0dd40a3873f45e7544e1
#
_cell.length_a   1.000
_cell.length_b   1.000
_cell.length_c   1.000
_cell.angle_alpha   90.00
_cell.angle_beta   90.00
_cell.angle_gamma   90.00
#
_symmetry.space_group_name_H-M   'P 1'
#
loop_
_entity.id
_entity.type
_entity.pdbx_description
1 polymer ?
#
loop_
_entity_poly.entity_id
_entity_poly.type
_entity_poly.pdbx_seq_one_letter_code
_entity_poly.pdbx_strand_id
1 'polypeptide(L)'
;MEVYLVRHTETVCEKGICYGQSDVHILEPYLELFESIKNQIPAGAVVYSSPLFRCTELAKYLSNVIITDNRLMEMNFGDWEMKNWDAIPPDDFAPWMNDFVNVAVPNGESFVDLYNRVNDFLEKELQRKYNVPVVIVAHAGVIRSILCKIASLPLKEAFNNKVGFGDVIKIEL
;
A
#
# COMPACT_ATOMS: atom_id res chain seq x y z
N MET A 1 -2.22 17.02 11.29
CA MET A 1 -3.41 16.59 10.51
C MET A 1 -3.56 15.07 10.67
N GLU A 2 -4.76 14.61 11.08
CA GLU A 2 -5.00 13.18 11.26
C GLU A 2 -5.06 12.47 9.91
N VAL A 3 -4.26 11.42 9.73
CA VAL A 3 -4.26 10.56 8.54
C VAL A 3 -4.41 9.09 8.97
N TYR A 4 -5.30 8.38 8.32
CA TYR A 4 -5.58 6.97 8.54
C TYR A 4 -5.05 6.17 7.34
N LEU A 5 -3.99 5.40 7.55
CA LEU A 5 -3.45 4.47 6.56
C LEU A 5 -4.20 3.15 6.68
N VAL A 6 -4.83 2.72 5.61
CA VAL A 6 -5.65 1.50 5.58
C VAL A 6 -5.10 0.54 4.54
N ARG A 7 -4.66 -0.63 4.96
CA ARG A 7 -4.31 -1.69 4.01
C ARG A 7 -5.59 -2.38 3.52
N HIS A 8 -5.68 -2.64 2.21
CA HIS A 8 -6.76 -3.47 1.66
C HIS A 8 -6.88 -4.81 2.39
N THR A 9 -8.05 -5.46 2.28
CA THR A 9 -8.31 -6.77 2.89
C THR A 9 -7.65 -7.91 2.10
N GLU A 10 -7.71 -9.13 2.63
CA GLU A 10 -7.12 -10.32 2.02
C GLU A 10 -7.63 -10.54 0.59
N THR A 11 -6.78 -11.06 -0.27
CA THR A 11 -7.08 -11.30 -1.68
C THR A 11 -7.21 -12.80 -1.97
N VAL A 12 -7.82 -13.13 -3.12
CA VAL A 12 -7.92 -14.52 -3.59
C VAL A 12 -6.57 -15.10 -4.05
N CYS A 13 -5.51 -14.30 -4.05
CA CYS A 13 -4.18 -14.73 -4.47
C CYS A 13 -3.62 -15.78 -3.50
N GLU A 14 -3.16 -16.89 -4.01
CA GLU A 14 -2.57 -17.96 -3.20
C GLU A 14 -1.33 -17.47 -2.45
N LYS A 15 -1.08 -18.03 -1.28
CA LYS A 15 0.14 -17.77 -0.51
C LYS A 15 1.37 -18.14 -1.32
N GLY A 16 2.39 -17.29 -1.26
CA GLY A 16 3.63 -17.52 -1.99
C GLY A 16 3.64 -16.96 -3.41
N ILE A 17 2.54 -16.39 -3.90
CA ILE A 17 2.51 -15.69 -5.18
C ILE A 17 2.93 -14.24 -4.97
N CYS A 18 3.90 -13.78 -5.77
CA CYS A 18 4.31 -12.40 -5.86
C CYS A 18 3.25 -11.61 -6.64
N TYR A 19 2.67 -10.58 -6.06
CA TYR A 19 1.83 -9.64 -6.76
C TYR A 19 1.97 -8.24 -6.17
N GLY A 20 2.03 -7.25 -7.03
CA GLY A 20 2.12 -5.86 -6.67
C GLY A 20 1.06 -5.05 -7.41
N GLN A 21 1.32 -4.76 -8.66
CA GLN A 21 0.40 -3.98 -9.50
C GLN A 21 -0.57 -4.84 -10.31
N SER A 22 -0.39 -6.16 -10.35
CA SER A 22 -1.42 -7.06 -10.87
C SER A 22 -2.72 -6.86 -10.11
N ASP A 23 -3.82 -6.75 -10.86
CA ASP A 23 -5.14 -6.49 -10.25
C ASP A 23 -5.79 -7.82 -9.85
N VAL A 24 -5.86 -8.06 -8.55
CA VAL A 24 -6.41 -9.28 -7.95
C VAL A 24 -7.65 -8.96 -7.13
N HIS A 25 -8.61 -9.88 -7.14
CA HIS A 25 -9.85 -9.75 -6.37
C HIS A 25 -9.63 -9.95 -4.87
N ILE A 26 -10.52 -9.39 -4.07
CA ILE A 26 -10.56 -9.59 -2.62
C ILE A 26 -11.22 -10.92 -2.28
N LEU A 27 -10.78 -11.53 -1.17
CA LEU A 27 -11.30 -12.79 -0.67
C LEU A 27 -12.63 -12.54 0.07
N GLU A 28 -13.63 -13.33 -0.27
CA GLU A 28 -14.92 -13.32 0.43
C GLU A 28 -14.93 -14.27 1.65
N PRO A 29 -15.73 -13.99 2.70
CA PRO A 29 -16.55 -12.79 2.91
C PRO A 29 -15.71 -11.62 3.49
N TYR A 30 -15.91 -10.42 2.99
CA TYR A 30 -15.14 -9.22 3.39
C TYR A 30 -15.99 -8.10 4.02
N LEU A 31 -17.33 -8.16 3.91
CA LEU A 31 -18.18 -7.04 4.33
C LEU A 31 -18.11 -6.75 5.84
N GLU A 32 -18.02 -7.78 6.67
CA GLU A 32 -17.86 -7.59 8.13
C GLU A 32 -16.55 -6.89 8.46
N LEU A 33 -15.47 -7.22 7.74
CA LEU A 33 -14.18 -6.57 7.92
C LEU A 33 -14.21 -5.13 7.41
N PHE A 34 -14.88 -4.86 6.29
CA PHE A 34 -15.10 -3.50 5.79
C PHE A 34 -15.85 -2.65 6.82
N GLU A 35 -16.89 -3.19 7.44
CA GLU A 35 -17.62 -2.48 8.50
C GLU A 35 -16.74 -2.24 9.74
N SER A 36 -15.94 -3.21 10.13
CA SER A 36 -14.97 -3.04 11.23
C SER A 36 -13.93 -1.95 10.94
N ILE A 37 -13.44 -1.86 9.70
CA ILE A 37 -12.53 -0.81 9.25
C ILE A 37 -13.25 0.54 9.29
N LYS A 38 -14.46 0.63 8.76
CA LYS A 38 -15.27 1.85 8.72
C LYS A 38 -15.51 2.43 10.12
N ASN A 39 -15.77 1.57 11.10
CA ASN A 39 -15.98 1.97 12.48
C ASN A 39 -14.73 2.56 13.18
N GLN A 40 -13.53 2.39 12.59
CA GLN A 40 -12.27 2.96 13.08
C GLN A 40 -11.93 4.30 12.43
N ILE A 41 -12.70 4.75 11.44
CA ILE A 41 -12.42 5.92 10.63
C ILE A 41 -13.43 7.02 10.96
N PRO A 42 -12.99 8.28 11.14
CA PRO A 42 -13.91 9.41 11.37
C PRO A 42 -14.83 9.63 10.18
N ALA A 43 -16.10 9.94 10.46
CA ALA A 43 -17.04 10.34 9.43
C ALA A 43 -16.59 11.66 8.75
N GLY A 44 -16.83 11.76 7.44
CA GLY A 44 -16.50 12.96 6.67
C GLY A 44 -15.03 13.12 6.29
N ALA A 45 -14.22 12.07 6.48
CA ALA A 45 -12.83 12.06 6.02
C ALA A 45 -12.74 12.16 4.49
N VAL A 46 -11.68 12.79 3.97
CA VAL A 46 -11.30 12.72 2.55
C VAL A 46 -10.64 11.39 2.29
N VAL A 47 -11.12 10.62 1.31
CA VAL A 47 -10.62 9.28 1.02
C VAL A 47 -9.81 9.25 -0.28
N TYR A 48 -8.52 9.00 -0.15
CA TYR A 48 -7.62 8.65 -1.24
C TYR A 48 -7.48 7.13 -1.35
N SER A 49 -7.29 6.62 -2.56
CA SER A 49 -7.13 5.19 -2.81
C SER A 49 -6.11 4.91 -3.91
N SER A 50 -5.37 3.83 -3.76
CA SER A 50 -4.77 3.14 -4.91
C SER A 50 -5.87 2.81 -5.94
N PRO A 51 -5.62 2.92 -7.25
CA PRO A 51 -6.61 2.58 -8.27
C PRO A 51 -6.87 1.07 -8.41
N LEU A 52 -6.07 0.21 -7.78
CA LEU A 52 -6.22 -1.24 -7.86
C LEU A 52 -7.52 -1.70 -7.19
N PHE A 53 -8.19 -2.68 -7.80
CA PHE A 53 -9.54 -3.16 -7.41
C PHE A 53 -9.67 -3.40 -5.90
N ARG A 54 -8.72 -4.13 -5.30
CA ARG A 54 -8.72 -4.46 -3.87
C ARG A 54 -8.72 -3.26 -2.93
N CYS A 55 -8.23 -2.10 -3.40
CA CYS A 55 -8.28 -0.85 -2.66
C CYS A 55 -9.54 -0.05 -2.96
N THR A 56 -9.93 0.03 -4.23
CA THR A 56 -11.10 0.85 -4.63
C THR A 56 -12.40 0.29 -4.10
N GLU A 57 -12.54 -1.04 -3.97
CA GLU A 57 -13.75 -1.65 -3.39
C GLU A 57 -13.91 -1.29 -1.91
N LEU A 58 -12.83 -1.36 -1.13
CA LEU A 58 -12.84 -0.90 0.25
C LEU A 58 -13.09 0.63 0.32
N ALA A 59 -12.38 1.42 -0.47
CA ALA A 59 -12.53 2.88 -0.46
C ALA A 59 -13.95 3.34 -0.77
N LYS A 60 -14.63 2.72 -1.76
CA LYS A 60 -16.06 2.98 -2.10
C LYS A 60 -17.01 2.61 -0.96
N TYR A 61 -16.67 1.58 -0.17
CA TYR A 61 -17.45 1.23 1.02
C TYR A 61 -17.31 2.27 2.13
N LEU A 62 -16.11 2.87 2.26
CA LEU A 62 -15.82 3.88 3.27
C LEU A 62 -16.40 5.26 2.93
N SER A 63 -16.48 5.62 1.64
CA SER A 63 -16.96 6.93 1.20
C SER A 63 -17.62 6.88 -0.18
N ASN A 64 -18.67 7.69 -0.36
CA ASN A 64 -19.31 7.89 -1.67
C ASN A 64 -18.42 8.67 -2.67
N VAL A 65 -17.42 9.40 -2.17
CA VAL A 65 -16.48 10.17 -2.99
C VAL A 65 -15.07 9.71 -2.65
N ILE A 66 -14.38 9.16 -3.63
CA ILE A 66 -12.99 8.73 -3.50
C ILE A 66 -12.12 9.40 -4.54
N ILE A 67 -10.86 9.63 -4.20
CA ILE A 67 -9.83 10.18 -5.09
C ILE A 67 -8.80 9.08 -5.33
N THR A 68 -8.69 8.61 -6.55
CA THR A 68 -7.67 7.60 -6.90
C THR A 68 -6.38 8.27 -7.35
N ASP A 69 -5.23 7.69 -6.95
CA ASP A 69 -3.91 8.19 -7.35
C ASP A 69 -2.97 7.01 -7.64
N ASN A 70 -2.36 7.02 -8.83
CA ASN A 70 -1.45 5.96 -9.26
C ASN A 70 -0.19 5.86 -8.40
N ARG A 71 0.21 6.96 -7.74
CA ARG A 71 1.36 6.95 -6.81
C ARG A 71 1.12 6.10 -5.57
N LEU A 72 -0.14 5.72 -5.30
CA LEU A 72 -0.54 4.83 -4.20
C LEU A 72 -0.60 3.34 -4.60
N MET A 73 -0.32 2.98 -5.85
CA MET A 73 -0.23 1.58 -6.27
C MET A 73 0.89 0.86 -5.50
N GLU A 74 0.75 -0.46 -5.32
CA GLU A 74 1.81 -1.27 -4.71
C GLU A 74 3.09 -1.26 -5.58
N MET A 75 4.20 -1.72 -5.03
CA MET A 75 5.44 -1.91 -5.76
C MET A 75 5.20 -2.72 -7.03
N ASN A 76 5.73 -2.24 -8.14
CA ASN A 76 5.71 -2.98 -9.39
C ASN A 76 6.76 -4.09 -9.34
N PHE A 77 6.32 -5.35 -9.25
CA PHE A 77 7.20 -6.49 -9.25
C PHE A 77 7.56 -6.98 -10.66
N GLY A 78 7.27 -6.21 -11.70
CA GLY A 78 7.75 -6.43 -13.07
C GLY A 78 7.57 -7.88 -13.53
N ASP A 79 8.67 -8.51 -13.95
CA ASP A 79 8.67 -9.89 -14.46
C ASP A 79 8.34 -10.96 -13.39
N TRP A 80 8.28 -10.57 -12.11
CA TRP A 80 7.92 -11.50 -11.02
C TRP A 80 6.42 -11.49 -10.70
N GLU A 81 5.66 -10.55 -11.26
CA GLU A 81 4.21 -10.49 -11.05
C GLU A 81 3.54 -11.83 -11.38
N MET A 82 2.69 -12.30 -10.45
CA MET A 82 1.92 -13.54 -10.53
C MET A 82 2.77 -14.83 -10.58
N LYS A 83 4.06 -14.77 -10.26
CA LYS A 83 4.91 -15.94 -10.08
C LYS A 83 5.00 -16.35 -8.61
N ASN A 84 5.21 -17.63 -8.37
CA ASN A 84 5.59 -18.09 -7.04
C ASN A 84 6.99 -17.57 -6.69
N TRP A 85 7.18 -17.08 -5.46
CA TRP A 85 8.48 -16.60 -4.98
C TRP A 85 9.58 -17.65 -5.14
N ASP A 86 9.25 -18.93 -4.90
CA ASP A 86 10.19 -20.05 -5.05
C ASP A 86 10.55 -20.35 -6.50
N ALA A 87 9.79 -19.85 -7.47
CA ALA A 87 10.04 -20.02 -8.90
C ALA A 87 10.87 -18.88 -9.51
N ILE A 88 11.21 -17.85 -8.74
CA ILE A 88 12.07 -16.76 -9.20
C ILE A 88 13.51 -17.28 -9.28
N PRO A 89 14.22 -17.09 -10.43
CA PRO A 89 15.60 -17.54 -10.54
C PRO A 89 16.49 -16.96 -9.43
N PRO A 90 17.33 -17.79 -8.79
CA PRO A 90 18.21 -17.31 -7.70
C PRO A 90 19.13 -16.16 -8.11
N ASP A 91 19.59 -16.14 -9.37
CA ASP A 91 20.47 -15.09 -9.90
C ASP A 91 19.76 -13.73 -10.00
N ASP A 92 18.43 -13.72 -10.19
CA ASP A 92 17.62 -12.50 -10.18
C ASP A 92 17.22 -12.11 -8.75
N PHE A 93 16.91 -13.12 -7.92
CA PHE A 93 16.36 -12.92 -6.58
C PHE A 93 17.41 -12.50 -5.55
N ALA A 94 18.62 -13.09 -5.60
CA ALA A 94 19.65 -12.84 -4.58
C ALA A 94 20.12 -11.37 -4.53
N PRO A 95 20.39 -10.68 -5.67
CA PRO A 95 20.75 -9.25 -5.62
C PRO A 95 19.67 -8.39 -4.98
N TRP A 96 18.39 -8.65 -5.28
CA TRP A 96 17.26 -7.93 -4.71
C TRP A 96 17.12 -8.23 -3.21
N MET A 97 17.25 -9.47 -2.79
CA MET A 97 17.19 -9.82 -1.35
C MET A 97 18.32 -9.16 -0.54
N ASN A 98 19.49 -8.98 -1.15
CA ASN A 98 20.62 -8.33 -0.49
C ASN A 98 20.42 -6.80 -0.36
N ASP A 99 19.75 -6.17 -1.33
CA ASP A 99 19.49 -4.73 -1.33
C ASP A 99 18.18 -4.40 -2.06
N PHE A 100 17.05 -4.81 -1.51
CA PHE A 100 15.72 -4.53 -2.07
C PHE A 100 15.41 -3.02 -2.14
N VAL A 101 16.14 -2.22 -1.38
CA VAL A 101 15.95 -0.76 -1.37
C VAL A 101 16.38 -0.16 -2.69
N ASN A 102 17.57 -0.53 -3.19
CA ASN A 102 18.18 0.10 -4.35
C ASN A 102 18.13 -0.76 -5.62
N VAL A 103 18.02 -2.08 -5.48
CA VAL A 103 17.92 -3.01 -6.61
C VAL A 103 16.48 -3.11 -7.09
N ALA A 104 16.24 -2.73 -8.34
CA ALA A 104 14.93 -2.90 -8.96
C ALA A 104 14.71 -4.35 -9.37
N VAL A 105 13.45 -4.79 -9.28
CA VAL A 105 12.99 -6.04 -9.89
C VAL A 105 13.10 -5.91 -11.42
N PRO A 106 13.46 -6.97 -12.16
CA PRO A 106 13.49 -6.92 -13.62
C PRO A 106 12.18 -6.36 -14.21
N ASN A 107 12.28 -5.30 -15.00
CA ASN A 107 11.14 -4.54 -15.56
C ASN A 107 10.13 -3.98 -14.53
N GLY A 108 10.58 -3.81 -13.29
CA GLY A 108 9.77 -3.30 -12.19
C GLY A 108 10.44 -2.17 -11.41
N GLU A 109 10.06 -2.03 -10.16
CA GLU A 109 10.55 -0.99 -9.24
C GLU A 109 11.53 -1.56 -8.21
N SER A 110 12.40 -0.68 -7.69
CA SER A 110 13.04 -0.85 -6.39
C SER A 110 12.14 -0.27 -5.28
N PHE A 111 12.47 -0.53 -4.02
CA PHE A 111 11.72 0.05 -2.91
C PHE A 111 11.91 1.57 -2.82
N VAL A 112 13.07 2.10 -3.23
CA VAL A 112 13.29 3.56 -3.27
C VAL A 112 12.45 4.23 -4.38
N ASP A 113 12.17 3.55 -5.49
CA ASP A 113 11.27 4.09 -6.52
C ASP A 113 9.84 4.21 -5.98
N LEU A 114 9.35 3.16 -5.31
CA LEU A 114 8.07 3.20 -4.59
C LEU A 114 8.03 4.36 -3.59
N TYR A 115 9.06 4.46 -2.74
CA TYR A 115 9.17 5.53 -1.73
C TYR A 115 9.09 6.91 -2.35
N ASN A 116 9.82 7.15 -3.44
CA ASN A 116 9.88 8.46 -4.08
C ASN A 116 8.52 8.89 -4.63
N ARG A 117 7.78 7.98 -5.31
CA ARG A 117 6.43 8.34 -5.82
C ARG A 117 5.40 8.53 -4.70
N VAL A 118 5.48 7.73 -3.64
CA VAL A 118 4.60 7.89 -2.46
C VAL A 118 4.92 9.21 -1.75
N ASN A 119 6.20 9.56 -1.64
CA ASN A 119 6.61 10.83 -1.06
C ASN A 119 6.12 12.04 -1.87
N ASP A 120 6.20 11.96 -3.20
CA ASP A 120 5.65 12.98 -4.10
C ASP A 120 4.12 13.15 -3.90
N PHE A 121 3.38 12.04 -3.69
CA PHE A 121 1.96 12.10 -3.33
C PHE A 121 1.76 12.85 -2.01
N LEU A 122 2.47 12.46 -0.95
CA LEU A 122 2.32 13.10 0.36
C LEU A 122 2.60 14.61 0.29
N GLU A 123 3.66 15.01 -0.42
CA GLU A 123 4.05 16.41 -0.54
C GLU A 123 3.07 17.24 -1.37
N LYS A 124 2.54 16.71 -2.46
CA LYS A 124 1.65 17.48 -3.36
C LYS A 124 0.19 17.48 -2.91
N GLU A 125 -0.30 16.36 -2.38
CA GLU A 125 -1.72 16.22 -2.04
C GLU A 125 -2.01 16.56 -0.57
N LEU A 126 -1.14 16.15 0.35
CA LEU A 126 -1.40 16.32 1.79
C LEU A 126 -0.82 17.61 2.38
N GLN A 127 0.05 18.33 1.65
CA GLN A 127 0.44 19.70 2.06
C GLN A 127 -0.72 20.68 2.00
N ARG A 128 -1.78 20.38 1.27
CA ARG A 128 -3.06 21.08 1.39
C ARG A 128 -3.59 20.79 2.78
N LYS A 129 -3.59 21.79 3.66
CA LYS A 129 -4.12 21.62 5.02
C LYS A 129 -5.61 21.31 4.94
N TYR A 130 -5.93 20.03 5.04
CA TYR A 130 -7.31 19.59 5.23
C TYR A 130 -7.75 19.94 6.66
N ASN A 131 -8.95 20.50 6.79
CA ASN A 131 -9.59 20.74 8.10
C ASN A 131 -10.35 19.50 8.61
N VAL A 132 -10.25 18.40 7.85
CA VAL A 132 -10.89 17.11 8.13
C VAL A 132 -9.83 16.00 8.03
N PRO A 133 -10.04 14.85 8.69
CA PRO A 133 -9.16 13.71 8.57
C PRO A 133 -9.04 13.21 7.12
N VAL A 134 -7.92 12.58 6.81
CA VAL A 134 -7.65 11.95 5.52
C VAL A 134 -7.49 10.45 5.71
N VAL A 135 -8.06 9.67 4.82
CA VAL A 135 -7.89 8.21 4.72
C VAL A 135 -7.12 7.89 3.47
N ILE A 136 -6.14 7.01 3.56
CA ILE A 136 -5.36 6.50 2.42
C ILE A 136 -5.54 4.98 2.39
N VAL A 137 -6.32 4.50 1.43
CA VAL A 137 -6.49 3.05 1.20
C VAL A 137 -5.42 2.59 0.22
N ALA A 138 -4.51 1.76 0.69
CA ALA A 138 -3.33 1.37 -0.08
C ALA A 138 -2.84 -0.05 0.29
N HIS A 139 -1.55 -0.29 0.12
CA HIS A 139 -0.87 -1.58 0.18
C HIS A 139 0.23 -1.57 1.24
N ALA A 140 0.75 -2.74 1.58
CA ALA A 140 1.75 -2.89 2.61
C ALA A 140 3.05 -2.12 2.31
N GLY A 141 3.56 -2.17 1.07
CA GLY A 141 4.76 -1.44 0.68
C GLY A 141 4.59 0.07 0.79
N VAL A 142 3.46 0.60 0.30
CA VAL A 142 3.10 2.03 0.40
C VAL A 142 3.04 2.47 1.86
N ILE A 143 2.31 1.74 2.71
CA ILE A 143 2.16 2.08 4.12
C ILE A 143 3.51 2.02 4.85
N ARG A 144 4.32 0.98 4.61
CA ARG A 144 5.67 0.87 5.17
C ARG A 144 6.56 2.04 4.78
N SER A 145 6.50 2.49 3.51
CA SER A 145 7.27 3.63 3.04
C SER A 145 6.87 4.93 3.76
N ILE A 146 5.57 5.14 3.98
CA ILE A 146 5.04 6.29 4.74
C ILE A 146 5.53 6.23 6.20
N LEU A 147 5.43 5.07 6.85
CA LEU A 147 5.88 4.89 8.23
C LEU A 147 7.39 5.13 8.38
N CYS A 148 8.21 4.68 7.44
CA CYS A 148 9.64 4.97 7.42
C CYS A 148 9.90 6.49 7.34
N LYS A 149 9.18 7.22 6.47
CA LYS A 149 9.31 8.68 6.36
C LYS A 149 9.00 9.37 7.68
N ILE A 150 7.86 9.04 8.29
CA ILE A 150 7.37 9.71 9.51
C ILE A 150 8.30 9.43 10.70
N ALA A 151 8.72 8.19 10.86
CA ALA A 151 9.60 7.78 11.94
C ALA A 151 11.10 8.07 11.67
N SER A 152 11.44 8.66 10.51
CA SER A 152 12.81 8.87 10.06
C SER A 152 13.66 7.59 10.09
N LEU A 153 13.04 6.45 9.74
CA LEU A 153 13.70 5.16 9.70
C LEU A 153 14.37 4.92 8.34
N PRO A 154 15.52 4.25 8.30
CA PRO A 154 16.13 3.80 7.06
C PRO A 154 15.15 2.86 6.29
N LEU A 155 15.07 3.00 4.96
CA LEU A 155 14.16 2.19 4.14
C LEU A 155 14.42 0.67 4.24
N LYS A 156 15.66 0.25 4.53
CA LYS A 156 16.00 -1.15 4.79
C LYS A 156 15.26 -1.75 5.99
N GLU A 157 14.75 -0.90 6.88
CA GLU A 157 13.99 -1.31 8.07
C GLU A 157 12.47 -1.33 7.83
N ALA A 158 12.02 -1.04 6.60
CA ALA A 158 10.61 -0.95 6.26
C ALA A 158 9.81 -2.19 6.68
N PHE A 159 10.39 -3.39 6.56
CA PHE A 159 9.74 -4.65 6.91
C PHE A 159 9.61 -4.89 8.43
N ASN A 160 10.27 -4.10 9.28
CA ASN A 160 10.05 -4.12 10.72
C ASN A 160 8.65 -3.57 11.07
N ASN A 161 8.08 -2.73 10.21
CA ASN A 161 6.71 -2.27 10.33
C ASN A 161 5.75 -3.38 9.91
N LYS A 162 5.08 -4.00 10.89
CA LYS A 162 4.04 -4.98 10.61
C LYS A 162 2.80 -4.25 10.09
N VAL A 163 2.31 -4.67 8.94
CA VAL A 163 1.11 -4.12 8.29
C VAL A 163 0.30 -5.31 7.79
N GLY A 164 -0.75 -5.69 8.53
CA GLY A 164 -1.65 -6.79 8.20
C GLY A 164 -2.76 -6.37 7.22
N PHE A 165 -3.43 -7.34 6.62
CA PHE A 165 -4.62 -7.07 5.81
C PHE A 165 -5.72 -6.43 6.68
N GLY A 166 -6.33 -5.36 6.20
CA GLY A 166 -7.38 -4.63 6.91
C GLY A 166 -6.89 -3.77 8.07
N ASP A 167 -5.58 -3.68 8.31
CA ASP A 167 -5.05 -2.80 9.35
C ASP A 167 -5.39 -1.34 9.07
N VAL A 168 -5.74 -0.63 10.15
CA VAL A 168 -5.94 0.82 10.18
C VAL A 168 -4.88 1.42 11.11
N ILE A 169 -4.01 2.25 10.55
CA ILE A 169 -2.92 2.90 11.29
C ILE A 169 -3.13 4.40 11.28
N LYS A 170 -3.41 4.98 12.45
CA LYS A 170 -3.52 6.42 12.61
C LYS A 170 -2.14 7.05 12.76
N ILE A 171 -1.90 8.12 12.02
CA ILE A 171 -0.69 8.94 12.07
C ILE A 171 -1.05 10.43 12.11
N GLU A 172 -0.09 11.26 12.51
CA GLU A 172 -0.18 12.71 12.43
C GLU A 172 0.84 13.26 11.43
N LEU A 173 0.38 14.11 10.50
CA LEU A 173 1.21 14.83 9.54
C LEU A 173 1.10 16.34 9.74
#